data_25fbfd6c9370da77a79e45c3aef047ee
#
_entry.id   25fbfd6c9370da77a79e45c3aef047ee
#
_cell.length_a   1.000
_cell.length_b   1.000
_cell.length_c   1.000
_cell.angle_alpha   90.00
_cell.angle_beta   90.00
_cell.angle_gamma   90.00
#
_symmetry.space_group_name_H-M   'P 1'
#
loop_
_entity.id
_entity.type
_entity.pdbx_description
1 polymer ?
#
loop_
_entity_poly.entity_id
_entity_poly.type
_entity_poly.pdbx_seq_one_letter_code
_entity_poly.pdbx_strand_id
1 'polypeptide(L)'
;MYFGQVKVNECVNSILAHTVTIDGKKFLKGRIISKEDQEYFVKNNLEYLICAKLAKKDIHEDNAANILAKMFNNNTLALEKAFTGRANILANESGLLVINEEKIHKFNKISNSITIATLQNNCIVHKGEMIATIKIIPFSIMEKSIKTIEKINLKKSIQVQTYKEKKCALLLTHFNQENIKLNIISQKRIKERLDPLNCNINIIETCEHNSGDITKNIKKFAEKNIDLILILGSSAIVDIKDKIPEAIVNSGGKIIRFGMPVDPGNLLLLGKIKNTPIIGLPGCARSPTLNGFDWVLERLLSGNAISNNDISDMGVGGLLKTINKRKTSLTKDIEYKITNIILAAGQSKRMLNDNKLLIKINKKTMLATMITKSLNSSADNTVLVLGYQSDVIQEIIQDKNITTIVNKDFTKGLSSSLQCGISALPDDCDAAVIILADMPGITSTVIDNMINSFNPKKNNSIIIPTFNKKRGNPILLDRKFFPDILRVTGDKGAKDIIKNNKNSILEVPQKNSSVLNDIDTKEDLSLYLKNNT
;
A
#
# COMPACT_ATOMS: atom_id res chain seq x y z
N MET A 1 -24.30 -36.49 -5.30
CA MET A 1 -22.94 -37.04 -5.21
C MET A 1 -22.84 -38.00 -4.04
N TYR A 2 -22.29 -39.19 -4.24
CA TYR A 2 -21.87 -40.09 -3.15
C TYR A 2 -20.40 -39.77 -2.79
N PHE A 3 -20.07 -39.75 -1.52
CA PHE A 3 -18.70 -39.60 -1.04
C PHE A 3 -18.44 -40.66 0.03
N GLY A 4 -17.45 -41.52 -0.19
CA GLY A 4 -17.12 -42.59 0.76
C GLY A 4 -16.27 -43.68 0.15
N GLN A 5 -16.24 -44.83 0.81
CA GLN A 5 -15.52 -46.02 0.32
C GLN A 5 -16.20 -46.59 -0.93
N VAL A 6 -15.42 -46.78 -1.98
CA VAL A 6 -15.84 -47.40 -3.25
C VAL A 6 -14.93 -48.60 -3.48
N LYS A 7 -15.54 -49.75 -3.79
CA LYS A 7 -14.79 -50.94 -4.22
C LYS A 7 -13.96 -50.64 -5.45
N VAL A 8 -12.73 -51.12 -5.51
CA VAL A 8 -11.83 -50.83 -6.65
C VAL A 8 -12.47 -51.29 -7.96
N ASN A 9 -13.19 -52.42 -7.98
CA ASN A 9 -13.91 -52.90 -9.19
C ASN A 9 -15.02 -51.96 -9.69
N GLU A 10 -15.44 -50.98 -8.90
CA GLU A 10 -16.54 -50.03 -9.20
C GLU A 10 -16.03 -48.56 -9.24
N CYS A 11 -14.71 -48.32 -9.18
CA CYS A 11 -14.16 -46.98 -8.98
C CYS A 11 -13.95 -46.19 -10.28
N VAL A 12 -14.07 -46.80 -11.45
CA VAL A 12 -13.92 -46.10 -12.75
C VAL A 12 -14.89 -44.92 -12.87
N ASN A 13 -14.43 -43.81 -13.38
CA ASN A 13 -15.13 -42.52 -13.45
C ASN A 13 -15.48 -41.89 -12.09
N SER A 14 -14.98 -42.46 -10.98
CA SER A 14 -15.06 -41.81 -9.67
C SER A 14 -13.88 -40.83 -9.52
N ILE A 15 -14.06 -39.83 -8.67
CA ILE A 15 -13.02 -38.84 -8.36
C ILE A 15 -12.31 -39.28 -7.08
N LEU A 16 -11.00 -39.38 -7.12
CA LEU A 16 -10.17 -39.78 -5.96
C LEU A 16 -10.22 -38.66 -4.89
N ALA A 17 -10.72 -38.99 -3.70
CA ALA A 17 -10.94 -37.99 -2.65
C ALA A 17 -9.64 -37.53 -1.96
N HIS A 18 -8.64 -38.40 -1.89
CA HIS A 18 -7.34 -38.14 -1.25
C HIS A 18 -6.22 -38.60 -2.17
N THR A 19 -5.07 -37.95 -2.05
CA THR A 19 -3.86 -38.44 -2.71
C THR A 19 -3.45 -39.79 -2.10
N VAL A 20 -3.26 -40.82 -2.93
CA VAL A 20 -2.74 -42.12 -2.52
C VAL A 20 -1.44 -42.45 -3.23
N THR A 21 -0.54 -43.12 -2.54
CA THR A 21 0.71 -43.63 -3.12
C THR A 21 0.69 -45.16 -3.04
N ILE A 22 0.84 -45.79 -4.19
CA ILE A 22 0.78 -47.25 -4.32
C ILE A 22 2.03 -47.68 -5.07
N ASP A 23 2.83 -48.55 -4.49
CA ASP A 23 4.07 -49.02 -5.10
C ASP A 23 4.93 -47.87 -5.69
N GLY A 24 5.14 -46.80 -4.89
CA GLY A 24 5.92 -45.62 -5.29
C GLY A 24 5.20 -44.68 -6.30
N LYS A 25 4.11 -45.10 -6.94
CA LYS A 25 3.34 -44.27 -7.87
C LYS A 25 2.29 -43.44 -7.13
N LYS A 26 2.27 -42.12 -7.40
CA LYS A 26 1.39 -41.16 -6.73
C LYS A 26 0.16 -40.84 -7.57
N PHE A 27 -1.03 -41.05 -7.02
CA PHE A 27 -2.32 -40.70 -7.59
C PHE A 27 -2.89 -39.51 -6.80
N LEU A 28 -3.05 -38.38 -7.47
CA LEU A 28 -3.40 -37.11 -6.81
C LEU A 28 -4.91 -37.04 -6.50
N LYS A 29 -5.25 -36.36 -5.40
CA LYS A 29 -6.62 -35.93 -5.10
C LYS A 29 -7.23 -35.22 -6.29
N GLY A 30 -8.52 -35.48 -6.56
CA GLY A 30 -9.26 -34.87 -7.68
C GLY A 30 -9.06 -35.60 -9.02
N ARG A 31 -8.20 -36.61 -9.10
CA ARG A 31 -8.04 -37.45 -10.29
C ARG A 31 -9.31 -38.23 -10.56
N ILE A 32 -9.82 -38.17 -11.80
CA ILE A 32 -10.87 -39.07 -12.29
C ILE A 32 -10.19 -40.41 -12.59
N ILE A 33 -10.64 -41.46 -11.96
CA ILE A 33 -10.09 -42.81 -12.06
C ILE A 33 -10.40 -43.39 -13.43
N SER A 34 -9.37 -43.69 -14.21
CA SER A 34 -9.50 -44.39 -15.50
C SER A 34 -9.58 -45.90 -15.31
N LYS A 35 -9.86 -46.61 -16.39
CA LYS A 35 -9.84 -48.10 -16.41
C LYS A 35 -8.43 -48.62 -16.13
N GLU A 36 -7.39 -48.00 -16.69
CA GLU A 36 -5.98 -48.34 -16.43
C GLU A 36 -5.59 -48.12 -14.97
N ASP A 37 -6.08 -47.05 -14.34
CA ASP A 37 -5.85 -46.81 -12.91
C ASP A 37 -6.51 -47.91 -12.07
N GLN A 38 -7.73 -48.32 -12.43
CA GLN A 38 -8.44 -49.42 -11.75
C GLN A 38 -7.64 -50.71 -11.86
N GLU A 39 -7.19 -51.10 -13.07
CA GLU A 39 -6.38 -52.29 -13.30
C GLU A 39 -5.09 -52.29 -12.47
N TYR A 40 -4.43 -51.08 -12.38
CA TYR A 40 -3.27 -50.91 -11.53
C TYR A 40 -3.57 -51.11 -10.04
N PHE A 41 -4.73 -50.58 -9.57
CA PHE A 41 -5.14 -50.74 -8.17
C PHE A 41 -5.48 -52.23 -7.85
N VAL A 42 -6.16 -52.91 -8.74
CA VAL A 42 -6.42 -54.37 -8.58
C VAL A 42 -5.12 -55.16 -8.51
N LYS A 43 -4.18 -54.92 -9.41
CA LYS A 43 -2.87 -55.59 -9.42
C LYS A 43 -2.09 -55.40 -8.13
N ASN A 44 -2.28 -54.25 -7.44
CA ASN A 44 -1.65 -53.96 -6.15
C ASN A 44 -2.54 -54.34 -4.94
N ASN A 45 -3.52 -55.20 -5.11
CA ASN A 45 -4.41 -55.75 -4.06
C ASN A 45 -5.17 -54.68 -3.25
N LEU A 46 -5.52 -53.53 -3.85
CA LEU A 46 -6.39 -52.57 -3.19
C LEU A 46 -7.84 -53.07 -3.26
N GLU A 47 -8.54 -53.07 -2.13
CA GLU A 47 -9.94 -53.47 -2.07
C GLU A 47 -10.87 -52.24 -2.19
N TYR A 48 -10.51 -51.11 -1.56
CA TYR A 48 -11.32 -49.89 -1.49
C TYR A 48 -10.50 -48.63 -1.66
N LEU A 49 -11.19 -47.62 -2.19
CA LEU A 49 -10.68 -46.25 -2.27
C LEU A 49 -11.74 -45.27 -1.73
N ILE A 50 -11.32 -44.18 -1.10
CA ILE A 50 -12.22 -43.07 -0.79
C ILE A 50 -12.41 -42.23 -2.04
N CYS A 51 -13.63 -42.23 -2.58
CA CYS A 51 -13.95 -41.55 -3.84
C CYS A 51 -15.25 -40.76 -3.74
N ALA A 52 -15.39 -39.80 -4.69
CA ALA A 52 -16.65 -39.17 -4.98
C ALA A 52 -17.22 -39.71 -6.30
N LYS A 53 -18.47 -40.20 -6.27
CA LYS A 53 -19.24 -40.60 -7.48
C LYS A 53 -20.29 -39.54 -7.77
N LEU A 54 -20.25 -38.95 -8.95
CA LEU A 54 -21.22 -37.95 -9.40
C LEU A 54 -22.53 -38.65 -9.81
N ALA A 55 -23.66 -38.10 -9.37
CA ALA A 55 -24.97 -38.50 -9.86
C ALA A 55 -25.28 -37.79 -11.20
N LYS A 56 -26.28 -38.29 -11.94
CA LYS A 56 -26.64 -37.79 -13.29
C LYS A 56 -26.93 -36.28 -13.37
N LYS A 57 -27.37 -35.66 -12.25
CA LYS A 57 -27.68 -34.22 -12.15
C LYS A 57 -26.62 -33.43 -11.39
N ASP A 58 -25.46 -34.02 -11.11
CA ASP A 58 -24.35 -33.37 -10.48
C ASP A 58 -23.45 -32.72 -11.55
N ILE A 59 -22.98 -31.53 -11.26
CA ILE A 59 -22.05 -30.78 -12.09
C ILE A 59 -20.68 -30.75 -11.37
N HIS A 60 -19.64 -31.21 -12.06
CA HIS A 60 -18.26 -31.20 -11.55
C HIS A 60 -17.84 -29.83 -11.05
N GLU A 61 -17.04 -29.77 -9.99
CA GLU A 61 -16.64 -28.54 -9.30
C GLU A 61 -16.08 -27.45 -10.24
N ASP A 62 -15.20 -27.79 -11.19
CA ASP A 62 -14.61 -26.83 -12.12
C ASP A 62 -15.65 -26.27 -13.11
N ASN A 63 -16.53 -27.14 -13.63
CA ASN A 63 -17.59 -26.70 -14.52
C ASN A 63 -18.60 -25.79 -13.80
N ALA A 64 -18.96 -26.15 -12.57
CA ALA A 64 -19.84 -25.35 -11.73
C ALA A 64 -19.23 -23.99 -11.41
N ALA A 65 -17.95 -23.93 -11.00
CA ALA A 65 -17.24 -22.69 -10.74
C ALA A 65 -17.17 -21.78 -11.98
N ASN A 66 -16.88 -22.34 -13.16
CA ASN A 66 -16.88 -21.61 -14.43
C ASN A 66 -18.27 -21.04 -14.78
N ILE A 67 -19.34 -21.83 -14.61
CA ILE A 67 -20.72 -21.39 -14.87
C ILE A 67 -21.06 -20.22 -13.95
N LEU A 68 -20.77 -20.35 -12.65
CA LEU A 68 -21.08 -19.31 -11.67
C LEU A 68 -20.26 -18.03 -11.90
N ALA A 69 -18.97 -18.15 -12.24
CA ALA A 69 -18.14 -16.98 -12.55
C ALA A 69 -18.68 -16.21 -13.77
N LYS A 70 -19.14 -16.91 -14.81
CA LYS A 70 -19.75 -16.29 -16.00
C LYS A 70 -21.00 -15.45 -15.68
N MET A 71 -21.71 -15.73 -14.59
CA MET A 71 -22.88 -14.93 -14.20
C MET A 71 -22.53 -13.51 -13.76
N PHE A 72 -21.26 -13.27 -13.36
CA PHE A 72 -20.74 -11.94 -13.01
C PHE A 72 -20.17 -11.19 -14.22
N ASN A 73 -20.02 -11.85 -15.37
CA ASN A 73 -19.28 -11.32 -16.52
C ASN A 73 -19.81 -9.98 -17.01
N ASN A 74 -18.90 -9.02 -17.12
CA ASN A 74 -19.08 -7.72 -17.74
C ASN A 74 -17.72 -7.19 -18.25
N ASN A 75 -17.72 -6.07 -18.97
CA ASN A 75 -16.52 -5.54 -19.64
C ASN A 75 -15.39 -5.12 -18.68
N THR A 76 -15.70 -4.88 -17.41
CA THR A 76 -14.73 -4.43 -16.40
C THR A 76 -14.05 -5.59 -15.66
N LEU A 77 -14.47 -6.83 -15.97
CA LEU A 77 -13.99 -8.04 -15.30
C LEU A 77 -13.32 -9.00 -16.30
N ALA A 78 -12.29 -9.70 -15.83
CA ALA A 78 -11.69 -10.84 -16.50
C ALA A 78 -11.89 -12.09 -15.64
N LEU A 79 -12.20 -13.23 -16.29
CA LEU A 79 -12.45 -14.49 -15.61
C LEU A 79 -11.31 -15.46 -15.87
N GLU A 80 -10.73 -16.03 -14.82
CA GLU A 80 -9.79 -17.13 -14.96
C GLU A 80 -10.52 -18.46 -15.10
N LYS A 81 -9.94 -19.38 -15.86
CA LYS A 81 -10.45 -20.75 -15.99
C LYS A 81 -10.41 -21.43 -14.62
N ALA A 82 -11.51 -22.07 -14.25
CA ALA A 82 -11.60 -22.75 -12.98
C ALA A 82 -10.63 -23.94 -12.90
N PHE A 83 -10.05 -24.10 -11.72
CA PHE A 83 -9.18 -25.22 -11.38
C PHE A 83 -9.43 -25.64 -9.93
N THR A 84 -9.58 -26.94 -9.68
CA THR A 84 -9.89 -27.51 -8.35
C THR A 84 -11.10 -26.84 -7.68
N GLY A 85 -12.18 -26.61 -8.45
CA GLY A 85 -13.41 -25.99 -7.97
C GLY A 85 -13.30 -24.50 -7.65
N ARG A 86 -12.24 -23.81 -8.06
CA ARG A 86 -12.03 -22.38 -7.84
C ARG A 86 -12.02 -21.63 -9.17
N ALA A 87 -12.79 -20.55 -9.26
CA ALA A 87 -12.74 -19.57 -10.35
C ALA A 87 -12.45 -18.18 -9.78
N ASN A 88 -11.40 -17.54 -10.27
CA ASN A 88 -11.03 -16.19 -9.87
C ASN A 88 -11.65 -15.16 -10.83
N ILE A 89 -12.06 -14.04 -10.26
CA ILE A 89 -12.54 -12.86 -10.98
C ILE A 89 -11.50 -11.76 -10.78
N LEU A 90 -10.96 -11.25 -11.87
CA LEU A 90 -9.93 -10.22 -11.88
C LEU A 90 -10.51 -8.90 -12.38
N ALA A 91 -9.93 -7.80 -11.95
CA ALA A 91 -10.20 -6.49 -12.53
C ALA A 91 -9.59 -6.41 -13.95
N ASN A 92 -10.40 -6.10 -14.95
CA ASN A 92 -9.92 -5.88 -16.33
C ASN A 92 -9.33 -4.48 -16.53
N GLU A 93 -9.68 -3.55 -15.64
CA GLU A 93 -9.24 -2.16 -15.63
C GLU A 93 -8.94 -1.72 -14.19
N SER A 94 -8.14 -0.65 -14.04
CA SER A 94 -7.91 -0.03 -12.72
C SER A 94 -9.03 0.97 -12.42
N GLY A 95 -9.48 1.02 -11.15
CA GLY A 95 -10.57 1.93 -10.76
C GLY A 95 -11.14 1.62 -9.38
N LEU A 96 -12.33 2.11 -9.11
CA LEU A 96 -13.09 1.86 -7.89
C LEU A 96 -13.89 0.56 -8.03
N LEU A 97 -13.68 -0.39 -7.13
CA LEU A 97 -14.48 -1.62 -7.07
C LEU A 97 -15.84 -1.33 -6.43
N VAL A 98 -16.89 -1.62 -7.16
CA VAL A 98 -18.27 -1.44 -6.69
C VAL A 98 -18.98 -2.79 -6.63
N ILE A 99 -19.47 -3.14 -5.45
CA ILE A 99 -20.09 -4.44 -5.15
C ILE A 99 -21.52 -4.23 -4.64
N ASN A 100 -22.47 -4.96 -5.21
CA ASN A 100 -23.79 -5.11 -4.60
C ASN A 100 -23.72 -6.17 -3.50
N GLU A 101 -23.47 -5.72 -2.27
CA GLU A 101 -23.26 -6.60 -1.11
C GLU A 101 -24.47 -7.49 -0.83
N GLU A 102 -25.69 -6.97 -1.00
CA GLU A 102 -26.92 -7.75 -0.80
C GLU A 102 -26.97 -8.99 -1.72
N LYS A 103 -26.61 -8.83 -3.00
CA LYS A 103 -26.56 -9.94 -3.94
C LYS A 103 -25.46 -10.95 -3.60
N ILE A 104 -24.31 -10.49 -3.14
CA ILE A 104 -23.21 -11.37 -2.69
C ILE A 104 -23.64 -12.14 -1.44
N HIS A 105 -24.29 -11.49 -0.48
CA HIS A 105 -24.84 -12.16 0.70
C HIS A 105 -25.91 -13.19 0.33
N LYS A 106 -26.83 -12.85 -0.60
CA LYS A 106 -27.84 -13.81 -1.10
C LYS A 106 -27.17 -15.02 -1.77
N PHE A 107 -26.15 -14.80 -2.59
CA PHE A 107 -25.38 -15.88 -3.22
C PHE A 107 -24.83 -16.87 -2.18
N ASN A 108 -24.13 -16.37 -1.16
CA ASN A 108 -23.51 -17.18 -0.12
C ASN A 108 -24.53 -17.93 0.78
N LYS A 109 -25.79 -17.47 0.84
CA LYS A 109 -26.85 -18.10 1.63
C LYS A 109 -27.54 -19.27 0.94
N ILE A 110 -27.34 -19.49 -0.38
CA ILE A 110 -28.05 -20.53 -1.12
C ILE A 110 -27.58 -21.94 -0.74
N SER A 111 -26.27 -22.12 -0.54
CA SER A 111 -25.71 -23.43 -0.24
C SER A 111 -24.35 -23.32 0.45
N ASN A 112 -24.15 -24.11 1.50
CA ASN A 112 -22.84 -24.23 2.17
C ASN A 112 -21.75 -24.85 1.27
N SER A 113 -22.15 -25.43 0.13
CA SER A 113 -21.22 -26.04 -0.85
C SER A 113 -20.64 -25.04 -1.85
N ILE A 114 -21.11 -23.80 -1.85
CA ILE A 114 -20.75 -22.76 -2.81
C ILE A 114 -20.45 -21.48 -2.06
N THR A 115 -19.28 -20.89 -2.31
CA THR A 115 -18.90 -19.63 -1.67
C THR A 115 -18.33 -18.65 -2.68
N ILE A 116 -18.57 -17.37 -2.46
CA ILE A 116 -17.84 -16.28 -3.09
C ILE A 116 -17.27 -15.37 -2.02
N ALA A 117 -15.98 -15.05 -2.13
CA ALA A 117 -15.30 -14.05 -1.34
C ALA A 117 -14.87 -12.90 -2.27
N THR A 118 -14.95 -11.66 -1.78
CA THR A 118 -14.61 -10.45 -2.53
C THR A 118 -13.64 -9.58 -1.74
N LEU A 119 -12.95 -8.66 -2.41
CA LEU A 119 -12.35 -7.51 -1.73
C LEU A 119 -13.43 -6.62 -1.11
N GLN A 120 -13.00 -5.65 -0.32
CA GLN A 120 -13.91 -4.67 0.30
C GLN A 120 -14.58 -3.81 -0.76
N ASN A 121 -15.88 -3.53 -0.58
CA ASN A 121 -16.61 -2.61 -1.45
C ASN A 121 -16.05 -1.19 -1.38
N ASN A 122 -16.03 -0.50 -2.50
CA ASN A 122 -15.46 0.84 -2.66
C ASN A 122 -13.96 0.94 -2.36
N CYS A 123 -13.18 -0.11 -2.58
CA CYS A 123 -11.71 -0.02 -2.58
C CYS A 123 -11.17 0.21 -4.01
N ILE A 124 -10.01 0.85 -4.09
CA ILE A 124 -9.29 0.99 -5.36
C ILE A 124 -8.68 -0.36 -5.72
N VAL A 125 -8.82 -0.75 -6.99
CA VAL A 125 -8.24 -1.97 -7.55
C VAL A 125 -7.45 -1.67 -8.81
N HIS A 126 -6.48 -2.54 -9.11
CA HIS A 126 -5.61 -2.41 -10.27
C HIS A 126 -5.95 -3.47 -11.33
N LYS A 127 -5.71 -3.14 -12.60
CA LYS A 127 -5.86 -4.10 -13.70
C LYS A 127 -5.07 -5.39 -13.41
N GLY A 128 -5.74 -6.55 -13.55
CA GLY A 128 -5.19 -7.86 -13.26
C GLY A 128 -5.21 -8.26 -11.78
N GLU A 129 -5.73 -7.42 -10.89
CA GLU A 129 -5.89 -7.77 -9.48
C GLU A 129 -7.06 -8.70 -9.27
N MET A 130 -6.90 -9.71 -8.40
CA MET A 130 -7.98 -10.62 -8.03
C MET A 130 -8.93 -9.90 -7.06
N ILE A 131 -10.16 -9.68 -7.52
CA ILE A 131 -11.18 -8.94 -6.77
C ILE A 131 -12.24 -9.84 -6.13
N ALA A 132 -12.40 -11.04 -6.66
CA ALA A 132 -13.28 -12.04 -6.07
C ALA A 132 -12.82 -13.45 -6.44
N THR A 133 -13.22 -14.44 -5.65
CA THR A 133 -13.01 -15.86 -5.93
C THR A 133 -14.23 -16.65 -5.57
N ILE A 134 -14.67 -17.52 -6.48
CA ILE A 134 -15.75 -18.50 -6.25
C ILE A 134 -15.09 -19.83 -5.95
N LYS A 135 -15.60 -20.53 -4.94
CA LYS A 135 -15.14 -21.87 -4.58
C LYS A 135 -16.32 -22.83 -4.42
N ILE A 136 -16.24 -23.93 -5.12
CA ILE A 136 -17.07 -25.10 -4.90
C ILE A 136 -16.34 -25.99 -3.87
N ILE A 137 -16.99 -26.27 -2.76
CA ILE A 137 -16.37 -26.98 -1.63
C ILE A 137 -16.25 -28.49 -1.91
N PRO A 138 -17.33 -29.19 -2.34
CA PRO A 138 -17.26 -30.61 -2.72
C PRO A 138 -16.83 -30.77 -4.18
N PHE A 139 -16.59 -32.00 -4.63
CA PHE A 139 -16.22 -32.33 -6.01
C PHE A 139 -17.32 -32.08 -7.06
N SER A 140 -18.55 -31.88 -6.62
CA SER A 140 -19.68 -31.52 -7.48
C SER A 140 -20.79 -30.83 -6.70
N ILE A 141 -21.66 -30.13 -7.41
CA ILE A 141 -22.89 -29.56 -6.87
C ILE A 141 -24.10 -29.99 -7.75
N MET A 142 -25.28 -29.97 -7.16
CA MET A 142 -26.51 -30.24 -7.91
C MET A 142 -26.84 -29.06 -8.85
N GLU A 143 -27.27 -29.35 -10.07
CA GLU A 143 -27.73 -28.36 -11.05
C GLU A 143 -28.81 -27.41 -10.50
N LYS A 144 -29.67 -27.89 -9.59
CA LYS A 144 -30.69 -27.08 -8.91
C LYS A 144 -30.09 -25.87 -8.18
N SER A 145 -28.91 -26.00 -7.56
CA SER A 145 -28.27 -24.91 -6.86
C SER A 145 -27.83 -23.79 -7.82
N ILE A 146 -27.32 -24.16 -9.00
CA ILE A 146 -26.95 -23.18 -10.04
C ILE A 146 -28.20 -22.44 -10.53
N LYS A 147 -29.30 -23.17 -10.85
CA LYS A 147 -30.58 -22.57 -11.28
C LYS A 147 -31.15 -21.61 -10.22
N THR A 148 -30.93 -21.89 -8.94
CA THR A 148 -31.35 -20.98 -7.86
C THR A 148 -30.51 -19.71 -7.83
N ILE A 149 -29.19 -19.82 -8.04
CA ILE A 149 -28.27 -18.67 -8.10
C ILE A 149 -28.58 -17.78 -9.32
N GLU A 150 -28.90 -18.35 -10.47
CA GLU A 150 -29.27 -17.60 -11.69
C GLU A 150 -30.40 -16.59 -11.43
N LYS A 151 -31.35 -16.94 -10.56
CA LYS A 151 -32.50 -16.06 -10.21
C LYS A 151 -32.07 -14.78 -9.48
N ILE A 152 -30.85 -14.70 -8.92
CA ILE A 152 -30.33 -13.49 -8.25
C ILE A 152 -30.02 -12.39 -9.26
N ASN A 153 -29.78 -12.73 -10.53
CA ASN A 153 -29.28 -11.79 -11.56
C ASN A 153 -28.00 -11.07 -11.13
N LEU A 154 -26.88 -11.79 -11.15
CA LEU A 154 -25.57 -11.33 -10.67
C LEU A 154 -24.85 -10.41 -11.67
N LYS A 155 -25.40 -10.25 -12.87
CA LYS A 155 -24.82 -9.31 -13.86
C LYS A 155 -24.71 -7.92 -13.25
N LYS A 156 -23.54 -7.29 -13.37
CA LYS A 156 -23.22 -5.99 -12.78
C LYS A 156 -23.26 -5.90 -11.24
N SER A 157 -23.30 -7.03 -10.52
CA SER A 157 -23.19 -7.01 -9.05
C SER A 157 -21.76 -6.80 -8.55
N ILE A 158 -20.76 -7.01 -9.40
CA ILE A 158 -19.37 -6.65 -9.20
C ILE A 158 -18.92 -5.87 -10.44
N GLN A 159 -18.37 -4.67 -10.27
CA GLN A 159 -17.91 -3.82 -11.36
C GLN A 159 -16.69 -3.02 -10.92
N VAL A 160 -15.82 -2.69 -11.87
CA VAL A 160 -14.77 -1.69 -11.66
C VAL A 160 -15.16 -0.43 -12.43
N GLN A 161 -15.28 0.68 -11.71
CA GLN A 161 -15.57 2.00 -12.28
C GLN A 161 -14.27 2.74 -12.49
N THR A 162 -13.93 3.01 -13.76
CA THR A 162 -12.71 3.73 -14.13
C THR A 162 -12.86 5.22 -13.88
N TYR A 163 -11.76 5.88 -13.56
CA TYR A 163 -11.70 7.33 -13.42
C TYR A 163 -11.59 7.99 -14.81
N LYS A 164 -12.63 8.65 -15.24
CA LYS A 164 -12.62 9.48 -16.45
C LYS A 164 -11.96 10.81 -16.13
N GLU A 165 -11.40 11.47 -17.16
CA GLU A 165 -10.83 12.79 -17.01
C GLU A 165 -11.85 13.78 -16.43
N LYS A 166 -11.45 14.50 -15.38
CA LYS A 166 -12.26 15.46 -14.64
C LYS A 166 -11.51 16.77 -14.41
N LYS A 167 -12.25 17.86 -14.36
CA LYS A 167 -11.75 19.21 -14.13
C LYS A 167 -12.11 19.68 -12.72
N CYS A 168 -11.11 20.10 -11.96
CA CYS A 168 -11.27 20.60 -10.61
C CYS A 168 -10.95 22.08 -10.49
N ALA A 169 -11.72 22.80 -9.69
CA ALA A 169 -11.36 24.12 -9.17
C ALA A 169 -10.98 23.99 -7.69
N LEU A 170 -9.85 24.56 -7.32
CA LEU A 170 -9.34 24.60 -5.95
C LEU A 170 -9.38 26.05 -5.44
N LEU A 171 -10.13 26.28 -4.38
CA LEU A 171 -10.16 27.53 -3.64
C LEU A 171 -9.41 27.39 -2.33
N LEU A 172 -8.41 28.23 -2.12
CA LEU A 172 -7.65 28.33 -0.88
C LEU A 172 -8.01 29.65 -0.18
N THR A 173 -8.39 29.60 1.09
CA THR A 173 -8.70 30.82 1.82
C THR A 173 -7.59 31.20 2.80
N HIS A 174 -7.46 32.49 3.14
CA HIS A 174 -6.48 33.01 4.08
C HIS A 174 -7.07 34.12 4.95
N PHE A 175 -6.53 34.30 6.16
CA PHE A 175 -6.83 35.45 7.01
C PHE A 175 -5.89 36.63 6.75
N ASN A 176 -4.60 36.33 6.46
CA ASN A 176 -3.55 37.32 6.16
C ASN A 176 -2.64 36.76 5.04
N GLN A 177 -1.92 37.63 4.36
CA GLN A 177 -1.04 37.28 3.23
C GLN A 177 0.14 36.35 3.59
N GLU A 178 0.43 36.12 4.87
CA GLU A 178 1.58 35.34 5.33
C GLU A 178 1.50 33.82 5.05
N ASN A 179 0.36 33.30 4.61
CA ASN A 179 0.13 31.86 4.43
C ASN A 179 0.50 31.30 3.04
N ILE A 180 1.26 32.03 2.22
CA ILE A 180 1.63 31.62 0.85
C ILE A 180 2.34 30.26 0.82
N LYS A 181 3.32 30.03 1.73
CA LYS A 181 4.04 28.76 1.81
C LYS A 181 3.13 27.58 2.15
N LEU A 182 2.17 27.77 3.05
CA LEU A 182 1.20 26.75 3.43
C LEU A 182 0.28 26.41 2.27
N ASN A 183 -0.11 27.40 1.49
CA ASN A 183 -0.95 27.22 0.30
C ASN A 183 -0.24 26.40 -0.79
N ILE A 184 1.05 26.64 -1.03
CA ILE A 184 1.84 25.86 -2.00
C ILE A 184 1.93 24.37 -1.60
N ILE A 185 2.19 24.11 -0.32
CA ILE A 185 2.24 22.74 0.20
C ILE A 185 0.86 22.08 0.08
N SER A 186 -0.20 22.80 0.41
CA SER A 186 -1.58 22.31 0.32
C SER A 186 -1.98 21.96 -1.11
N GLN A 187 -1.65 22.83 -2.09
CA GLN A 187 -1.89 22.57 -3.52
C GLN A 187 -1.20 21.28 -3.96
N LYS A 188 0.07 21.12 -3.61
CA LYS A 188 0.83 19.91 -3.92
C LYS A 188 0.15 18.66 -3.36
N ARG A 189 -0.28 18.69 -2.09
CA ARG A 189 -0.94 17.53 -1.44
C ARG A 189 -2.29 17.20 -2.07
N ILE A 190 -3.07 18.20 -2.46
CA ILE A 190 -4.35 17.97 -3.15
C ILE A 190 -4.09 17.41 -4.55
N LYS A 191 -3.12 17.95 -5.29
CA LYS A 191 -2.74 17.44 -6.60
C LYS A 191 -2.31 15.97 -6.54
N GLU A 192 -1.48 15.60 -5.56
CA GLU A 192 -1.05 14.20 -5.34
C GLU A 192 -2.22 13.23 -5.11
N ARG A 193 -3.39 13.71 -4.65
CA ARG A 193 -4.62 12.92 -4.50
C ARG A 193 -5.45 12.84 -5.77
N LEU A 194 -5.47 13.92 -6.55
CA LEU A 194 -6.29 14.03 -7.76
C LEU A 194 -5.68 13.34 -8.97
N ASP A 195 -4.35 13.44 -9.14
CA ASP A 195 -3.64 12.89 -10.29
C ASP A 195 -3.92 11.37 -10.50
N PRO A 196 -3.87 10.51 -9.47
CA PRO A 196 -4.20 9.09 -9.62
C PRO A 196 -5.67 8.82 -9.98
N LEU A 197 -6.55 9.77 -9.73
CA LEU A 197 -7.98 9.71 -10.02
C LEU A 197 -8.35 10.38 -11.33
N ASN A 198 -7.36 10.64 -12.20
CA ASN A 198 -7.52 11.30 -13.49
C ASN A 198 -8.27 12.65 -13.40
N CYS A 199 -8.02 13.41 -12.33
CA CYS A 199 -8.64 14.70 -12.08
C CYS A 199 -7.60 15.82 -12.07
N ASN A 200 -7.73 16.77 -12.98
CA ASN A 200 -6.80 17.88 -13.14
C ASN A 200 -7.28 19.11 -12.39
N ILE A 201 -6.37 19.82 -11.70
CA ILE A 201 -6.67 21.15 -11.15
C ILE A 201 -6.54 22.17 -12.27
N ASN A 202 -7.68 22.63 -12.79
CA ASN A 202 -7.74 23.58 -13.91
C ASN A 202 -7.75 25.03 -13.45
N ILE A 203 -8.27 25.28 -12.25
CA ILE A 203 -8.36 26.62 -11.67
C ILE A 203 -7.89 26.55 -10.23
N ILE A 204 -6.99 27.46 -9.86
CA ILE A 204 -6.57 27.68 -8.48
C ILE A 204 -6.80 29.16 -8.17
N GLU A 205 -7.60 29.44 -7.15
CA GLU A 205 -7.86 30.79 -6.67
C GLU A 205 -7.58 30.87 -5.18
N THR A 206 -7.21 32.05 -4.74
CA THR A 206 -7.06 32.40 -3.33
C THR A 206 -7.96 33.59 -2.99
N CYS A 207 -8.55 33.55 -1.79
CA CYS A 207 -9.37 34.69 -1.34
C CYS A 207 -9.29 34.82 0.19
N GLU A 208 -9.79 35.94 0.71
CA GLU A 208 -9.98 36.09 2.15
C GLU A 208 -10.99 35.09 2.69
N HIS A 209 -10.77 34.67 3.97
CA HIS A 209 -11.64 33.69 4.65
C HIS A 209 -12.93 34.38 5.15
N ASN A 210 -13.72 34.93 4.22
CA ASN A 210 -15.02 35.50 4.50
C ASN A 210 -16.08 34.94 3.53
N SER A 211 -17.34 34.95 3.96
CA SER A 211 -18.43 34.34 3.19
C SER A 211 -18.66 35.03 1.82
N GLY A 212 -18.46 36.34 1.72
CA GLY A 212 -18.66 37.10 0.49
C GLY A 212 -17.68 36.69 -0.63
N ASP A 213 -16.38 36.65 -0.34
CA ASP A 213 -15.34 36.31 -1.31
C ASP A 213 -15.41 34.83 -1.71
N ILE A 214 -15.69 33.94 -0.75
CA ILE A 214 -15.90 32.53 -1.03
C ILE A 214 -17.11 32.33 -1.95
N THR A 215 -18.25 33.00 -1.67
CA THR A 215 -19.48 32.98 -2.50
C THR A 215 -19.20 33.43 -3.93
N LYS A 216 -18.44 34.53 -4.10
CA LYS A 216 -18.06 35.05 -5.42
C LYS A 216 -17.28 34.04 -6.24
N ASN A 217 -16.32 33.37 -5.62
CA ASN A 217 -15.51 32.34 -6.27
C ASN A 217 -16.31 31.09 -6.61
N ILE A 218 -17.18 30.60 -5.71
CA ILE A 218 -18.06 29.44 -6.00
C ILE A 218 -18.95 29.76 -7.24
N LYS A 219 -19.57 30.92 -7.32
CA LYS A 219 -20.37 31.35 -8.48
C LYS A 219 -19.53 31.38 -9.76
N LYS A 220 -18.33 31.98 -9.71
CA LYS A 220 -17.38 32.03 -10.82
C LYS A 220 -17.02 30.61 -11.33
N PHE A 221 -16.79 29.64 -10.42
CA PHE A 221 -16.48 28.28 -10.81
C PHE A 221 -17.69 27.54 -11.39
N ALA A 222 -18.88 27.76 -10.84
CA ALA A 222 -20.11 27.13 -11.31
C ALA A 222 -20.56 27.58 -12.73
N GLU A 223 -20.03 28.71 -13.24
CA GLU A 223 -20.20 29.18 -14.61
C GLU A 223 -19.23 28.57 -15.60
N LYS A 224 -18.14 27.96 -15.08
CA LYS A 224 -17.14 27.24 -15.88
C LYS A 224 -17.44 25.76 -15.92
N ASN A 225 -17.00 25.08 -16.95
CA ASN A 225 -17.19 23.63 -17.07
C ASN A 225 -16.24 22.88 -16.10
N ILE A 226 -16.57 22.90 -14.78
CA ILE A 226 -15.83 22.28 -13.67
C ILE A 226 -16.65 21.12 -13.12
N ASP A 227 -16.02 19.97 -12.95
CA ASP A 227 -16.65 18.75 -12.44
C ASP A 227 -16.64 18.66 -10.92
N LEU A 228 -15.70 19.36 -10.24
CA LEU A 228 -15.50 19.32 -8.80
C LEU A 228 -14.95 20.65 -8.28
N ILE A 229 -15.51 21.16 -7.20
CA ILE A 229 -14.97 22.31 -6.47
C ILE A 229 -14.44 21.85 -5.12
N LEU A 230 -13.17 22.13 -4.84
CA LEU A 230 -12.52 21.89 -3.55
C LEU A 230 -12.27 23.22 -2.86
N ILE A 231 -12.65 23.32 -1.58
CA ILE A 231 -12.42 24.54 -0.77
C ILE A 231 -11.61 24.15 0.45
N LEU A 232 -10.40 24.68 0.57
CA LEU A 232 -9.53 24.49 1.73
C LEU A 232 -9.50 25.78 2.57
N GLY A 233 -10.18 25.73 3.70
CA GLY A 233 -10.27 26.87 4.63
C GLY A 233 -8.95 27.16 5.36
N SER A 234 -8.74 28.44 5.74
CA SER A 234 -7.70 28.83 6.70
C SER A 234 -7.92 28.21 8.08
N SER A 235 -9.20 28.03 8.45
CA SER A 235 -9.62 27.31 9.67
C SER A 235 -10.38 26.04 9.29
N ALA A 236 -10.49 25.12 10.23
CA ALA A 236 -11.37 23.97 10.12
C ALA A 236 -12.84 24.43 10.14
N ILE A 237 -13.71 23.72 9.40
CA ILE A 237 -15.15 23.96 9.39
C ILE A 237 -15.74 23.27 10.64
N VAL A 238 -16.09 24.05 11.65
CA VAL A 238 -16.54 23.52 12.96
C VAL A 238 -18.04 23.67 13.22
N ASP A 239 -18.73 24.47 12.41
CA ASP A 239 -20.16 24.69 12.51
C ASP A 239 -20.81 24.85 11.13
N ILE A 240 -22.11 24.51 11.04
CA ILE A 240 -22.91 24.69 9.81
C ILE A 240 -23.10 26.17 9.44
N LYS A 241 -22.91 27.09 10.39
CA LYS A 241 -22.97 28.55 10.19
C LYS A 241 -21.60 29.17 9.91
N ASP A 242 -20.57 28.36 9.76
CA ASP A 242 -19.22 28.82 9.44
C ASP A 242 -19.17 29.42 8.00
N LYS A 243 -18.09 30.12 7.68
CA LYS A 243 -17.94 30.89 6.44
C LYS A 243 -18.09 30.07 5.15
N ILE A 244 -17.59 28.85 5.12
CA ILE A 244 -17.67 27.99 3.94
C ILE A 244 -19.09 27.43 3.73
N PRO A 245 -19.77 26.81 4.73
CA PRO A 245 -21.17 26.42 4.60
C PRO A 245 -22.09 27.60 4.20
N GLU A 246 -21.93 28.74 4.87
CA GLU A 246 -22.67 29.96 4.56
C GLU A 246 -22.49 30.40 3.09
N ALA A 247 -21.25 30.40 2.61
CA ALA A 247 -20.93 30.78 1.24
C ALA A 247 -21.52 29.80 0.20
N ILE A 248 -21.56 28.50 0.48
CA ILE A 248 -22.21 27.52 -0.40
C ILE A 248 -23.70 27.84 -0.53
N VAL A 249 -24.39 28.12 0.56
CA VAL A 249 -25.82 28.46 0.56
C VAL A 249 -26.04 29.79 -0.17
N ASN A 250 -25.26 30.84 0.10
CA ASN A 250 -25.33 32.14 -0.52
C ASN A 250 -24.99 32.12 -2.03
N SER A 251 -24.29 31.11 -2.50
CA SER A 251 -24.04 30.91 -3.92
C SER A 251 -25.22 30.26 -4.67
N GLY A 252 -26.28 29.85 -3.97
CA GLY A 252 -27.41 29.06 -4.49
C GLY A 252 -27.14 27.53 -4.44
N GLY A 253 -26.11 27.13 -3.76
CA GLY A 253 -25.78 25.70 -3.53
C GLY A 253 -26.59 25.10 -2.39
N LYS A 254 -26.44 23.78 -2.21
CA LYS A 254 -27.05 23.00 -1.11
C LYS A 254 -25.99 22.21 -0.38
N ILE A 255 -26.11 22.14 0.95
CA ILE A 255 -25.30 21.26 1.77
C ILE A 255 -25.95 19.87 1.77
N ILE A 256 -25.16 18.84 1.47
CA ILE A 256 -25.56 17.43 1.46
C ILE A 256 -25.23 16.81 2.81
N ARG A 257 -24.00 17.09 3.30
CA ARG A 257 -23.52 16.53 4.55
C ARG A 257 -22.54 17.47 5.25
N PHE A 258 -22.71 17.66 6.54
CA PHE A 258 -21.77 18.33 7.43
C PHE A 258 -21.19 17.30 8.41
N GLY A 259 -19.87 17.14 8.36
CA GLY A 259 -19.15 16.11 9.12
C GLY A 259 -19.30 14.69 8.58
N MET A 260 -18.34 13.82 8.91
CA MET A 260 -18.39 12.40 8.54
C MET A 260 -17.83 11.52 9.66
N PRO A 261 -18.30 10.28 9.80
CA PRO A 261 -17.87 9.37 10.86
C PRO A 261 -16.57 8.63 10.48
N VAL A 262 -15.56 9.35 9.96
CA VAL A 262 -14.25 8.80 9.58
C VAL A 262 -13.15 9.65 10.21
N ASP A 263 -12.23 9.04 10.93
CA ASP A 263 -11.12 9.71 11.59
C ASP A 263 -9.77 9.12 11.12
N PRO A 264 -8.85 9.96 10.59
CA PRO A 264 -9.00 11.38 10.31
C PRO A 264 -9.97 11.69 9.14
N GLY A 265 -10.67 12.84 9.19
CA GLY A 265 -11.59 13.28 8.15
C GLY A 265 -12.91 13.89 8.64
N ASN A 266 -13.18 13.85 9.96
CA ASN A 266 -14.47 14.18 10.57
C ASN A 266 -15.07 15.52 10.13
N LEU A 267 -14.26 16.56 9.90
CA LEU A 267 -14.68 17.91 9.57
C LEU A 267 -14.87 18.14 8.07
N LEU A 268 -15.19 17.08 7.31
CA LEU A 268 -15.53 17.20 5.90
C LEU A 268 -16.92 17.86 5.74
N LEU A 269 -17.04 18.74 4.76
CA LEU A 269 -18.32 19.27 4.29
C LEU A 269 -18.54 18.83 2.83
N LEU A 270 -19.68 18.22 2.55
CA LEU A 270 -20.11 17.93 1.18
C LEU A 270 -21.33 18.79 0.85
N GLY A 271 -21.23 19.53 -0.24
CA GLY A 271 -22.32 20.31 -0.83
C GLY A 271 -22.37 20.15 -2.33
N LYS A 272 -23.26 20.88 -2.98
CA LYS A 272 -23.33 20.98 -4.44
C LYS A 272 -23.91 22.33 -4.89
N ILE A 273 -23.48 22.78 -6.05
CA ILE A 273 -24.10 23.88 -6.77
C ILE A 273 -24.51 23.39 -8.15
N LYS A 274 -25.81 23.52 -8.52
CA LYS A 274 -26.35 22.81 -9.70
C LYS A 274 -26.02 21.29 -9.61
N ASN A 275 -25.23 20.79 -10.55
CA ASN A 275 -24.77 19.39 -10.58
C ASN A 275 -23.30 19.21 -10.14
N THR A 276 -22.60 20.31 -9.85
CA THR A 276 -21.19 20.26 -9.47
C THR A 276 -21.05 20.06 -7.96
N PRO A 277 -20.42 18.96 -7.49
CA PRO A 277 -20.13 18.75 -6.08
C PRO A 277 -19.11 19.78 -5.58
N ILE A 278 -19.28 20.15 -4.31
CA ILE A 278 -18.38 21.03 -3.56
C ILE A 278 -17.93 20.29 -2.33
N ILE A 279 -16.61 20.18 -2.11
CA ILE A 279 -16.06 19.60 -0.89
C ILE A 279 -15.34 20.69 -0.10
N GLY A 280 -15.84 20.99 1.10
CA GLY A 280 -15.10 21.71 2.13
C GLY A 280 -14.11 20.73 2.79
N LEU A 281 -12.83 20.96 2.57
CA LEU A 281 -11.78 20.04 2.95
C LEU A 281 -11.48 20.10 4.46
N PRO A 282 -11.37 18.98 5.15
CA PRO A 282 -10.89 18.95 6.53
C PRO A 282 -9.41 19.34 6.60
N GLY A 283 -8.96 19.88 7.73
CA GLY A 283 -7.58 20.30 7.92
C GLY A 283 -6.54 19.19 7.67
N CYS A 284 -6.89 17.94 7.95
CA CYS A 284 -6.06 16.75 7.69
C CYS A 284 -5.85 16.47 6.18
N ALA A 285 -6.59 17.10 5.27
CA ALA A 285 -6.34 17.02 3.83
C ALA A 285 -4.94 17.56 3.43
N ARG A 286 -4.30 18.37 4.29
CA ARG A 286 -2.92 18.83 4.12
C ARG A 286 -1.88 17.74 4.42
N SER A 287 -2.26 16.69 5.16
CA SER A 287 -1.38 15.54 5.45
C SER A 287 -1.33 14.57 4.26
N PRO A 288 -0.23 13.87 4.01
CA PRO A 288 -0.18 12.78 3.03
C PRO A 288 -0.96 11.53 3.48
N THR A 289 -1.39 11.45 4.74
CA THR A 289 -2.07 10.30 5.33
C THR A 289 -3.47 10.12 4.75
N LEU A 290 -3.89 8.87 4.55
CA LEU A 290 -5.25 8.53 4.16
C LEU A 290 -6.26 9.09 5.18
N ASN A 291 -7.36 9.65 4.69
CA ASN A 291 -8.44 10.17 5.54
C ASN A 291 -9.80 10.03 4.83
N GLY A 292 -10.88 10.31 5.55
CA GLY A 292 -12.25 10.16 5.03
C GLY A 292 -12.52 10.96 3.76
N PHE A 293 -11.85 12.09 3.57
CA PHE A 293 -11.94 12.88 2.34
C PHE A 293 -11.54 12.06 1.10
N ASP A 294 -10.55 11.19 1.21
CA ASP A 294 -10.10 10.35 0.10
C ASP A 294 -11.21 9.40 -0.35
N TRP A 295 -11.95 8.78 0.56
CA TRP A 295 -13.08 7.90 0.24
C TRP A 295 -14.22 8.61 -0.50
N VAL A 296 -14.50 9.86 -0.09
CA VAL A 296 -15.51 10.69 -0.76
C VAL A 296 -15.05 11.11 -2.16
N LEU A 297 -13.78 11.49 -2.28
CA LEU A 297 -13.17 11.90 -3.54
C LEU A 297 -13.16 10.75 -4.57
N GLU A 298 -12.72 9.56 -4.15
CA GLU A 298 -12.67 8.35 -4.97
C GLU A 298 -14.05 7.99 -5.54
N ARG A 299 -15.10 8.04 -4.71
CA ARG A 299 -16.47 7.73 -5.14
C ARG A 299 -17.03 8.80 -6.08
N LEU A 300 -16.84 10.08 -5.80
CA LEU A 300 -17.33 11.16 -6.68
C LEU A 300 -16.63 11.13 -8.04
N LEU A 301 -15.33 10.91 -8.07
CA LEU A 301 -14.56 10.93 -9.31
C LEU A 301 -14.76 9.66 -10.16
N SER A 302 -15.16 8.53 -9.55
CA SER A 302 -15.59 7.34 -10.29
C SER A 302 -17.00 7.50 -10.92
N GLY A 303 -17.69 8.60 -10.61
CA GLY A 303 -19.02 8.89 -11.16
C GLY A 303 -20.19 8.47 -10.27
N ASN A 304 -19.93 8.08 -9.02
CA ASN A 304 -20.99 7.76 -8.07
C ASN A 304 -21.52 9.03 -7.41
N ALA A 305 -22.84 9.17 -7.38
CA ALA A 305 -23.47 10.14 -6.49
C ALA A 305 -23.31 9.67 -5.04
N ILE A 306 -22.97 10.59 -4.14
CA ILE A 306 -22.86 10.33 -2.71
C ILE A 306 -23.99 11.05 -1.99
N SER A 307 -24.78 10.29 -1.25
CA SER A 307 -25.84 10.81 -0.39
C SER A 307 -25.35 11.03 1.05
N ASN A 308 -26.20 11.66 1.85
CA ASN A 308 -25.99 11.79 3.29
C ASN A 308 -25.87 10.43 3.98
N ASN A 309 -26.67 9.43 3.56
CA ASN A 309 -26.64 8.08 4.12
C ASN A 309 -25.36 7.36 3.77
N ASP A 310 -24.88 7.45 2.52
CA ASP A 310 -23.61 6.84 2.11
C ASP A 310 -22.45 7.30 2.97
N ILE A 311 -22.42 8.58 3.38
CA ILE A 311 -21.40 9.08 4.30
C ILE A 311 -21.62 8.57 5.72
N SER A 312 -22.87 8.49 6.19
CA SER A 312 -23.18 7.94 7.52
C SER A 312 -22.73 6.50 7.67
N ASP A 313 -22.89 5.70 6.62
CA ASP A 313 -22.53 4.28 6.59
C ASP A 313 -21.01 4.03 6.56
N MET A 314 -20.19 5.06 6.35
CA MET A 314 -18.72 4.96 6.43
C MET A 314 -18.18 4.79 7.87
N GLY A 315 -19.04 4.88 8.90
CA GLY A 315 -18.62 4.83 10.30
C GLY A 315 -17.99 3.48 10.71
N VAL A 316 -18.54 2.37 10.23
CA VAL A 316 -17.94 1.06 10.46
C VAL A 316 -16.69 0.89 9.59
N GLY A 317 -15.53 0.77 10.23
CA GLY A 317 -14.22 0.83 9.56
C GLY A 317 -13.68 2.25 9.36
N GLY A 318 -14.43 3.28 9.76
CA GLY A 318 -14.04 4.69 9.62
C GLY A 318 -12.97 5.17 10.58
N LEU A 319 -12.62 4.41 11.63
CA LEU A 319 -11.43 4.68 12.42
C LEU A 319 -10.20 4.15 11.67
N LEU A 320 -9.60 5.03 10.86
CA LEU A 320 -8.44 4.68 10.06
C LEU A 320 -7.23 4.54 11.00
N LYS A 321 -6.71 3.32 11.10
CA LYS A 321 -5.41 3.13 11.75
C LYS A 321 -4.40 4.01 11.02
N THR A 322 -3.41 4.52 11.75
CA THR A 322 -2.32 5.30 11.15
C THR A 322 -1.54 4.40 10.20
N ILE A 323 -2.08 4.23 9.00
CA ILE A 323 -1.35 3.59 7.90
C ILE A 323 -0.39 4.66 7.42
N ASN A 324 0.88 4.46 7.70
CA ASN A 324 1.92 5.32 7.19
C ASN A 324 1.82 5.38 5.67
N LYS A 325 1.40 6.56 5.15
CA LYS A 325 1.28 6.95 3.74
C LYS A 325 0.16 6.30 2.92
N ARG A 326 -0.62 7.17 2.28
CA ARG A 326 -1.53 6.81 1.19
C ARG A 326 -0.74 6.16 0.06
N LYS A 327 -1.13 4.95 -0.35
CA LYS A 327 -0.70 4.34 -1.62
C LYS A 327 -1.41 5.07 -2.76
N THR A 328 -0.77 6.09 -3.31
CA THR A 328 -1.29 6.87 -4.45
C THR A 328 -0.67 6.39 -5.76
N SER A 329 -0.80 5.11 -6.05
CA SER A 329 -0.35 4.61 -7.35
C SER A 329 -1.39 3.66 -7.92
N LEU A 330 -1.96 4.01 -9.07
CA LEU A 330 -2.69 3.09 -9.94
C LEU A 330 -1.76 2.08 -10.63
N THR A 331 -0.47 2.13 -10.31
CA THR A 331 0.50 1.09 -10.67
C THR A 331 0.59 0.10 -9.50
N LYS A 332 0.51 -1.18 -9.78
CA LYS A 332 0.68 -2.27 -8.81
C LYS A 332 2.13 -2.27 -8.32
N ASP A 333 2.43 -1.42 -7.33
CA ASP A 333 3.71 -1.49 -6.65
C ASP A 333 3.65 -2.69 -5.71
N ILE A 334 4.55 -3.64 -5.94
CA ILE A 334 4.80 -4.71 -5.00
C ILE A 334 5.30 -4.02 -3.75
N GLU A 335 4.62 -4.24 -2.64
CA GLU A 335 5.01 -3.70 -1.35
C GLU A 335 6.22 -4.48 -0.88
N TYR A 336 7.40 -3.88 -1.07
CA TYR A 336 8.65 -4.41 -0.54
C TYR A 336 8.78 -4.00 0.91
N LYS A 337 9.07 -4.95 1.79
CA LYS A 337 9.41 -4.70 3.18
C LYS A 337 10.86 -4.24 3.30
N ILE A 338 11.03 -3.00 3.70
CA ILE A 338 12.33 -2.34 3.72
C ILE A 338 12.71 -1.97 5.15
N THR A 339 13.91 -2.33 5.57
CA THR A 339 14.43 -2.01 6.89
C THR A 339 15.59 -1.03 6.79
N ASN A 340 15.57 0.01 7.62
CA ASN A 340 16.73 0.89 7.81
C ASN A 340 17.76 0.22 8.73
N ILE A 341 19.04 0.24 8.35
CA ILE A 341 20.16 -0.16 9.21
C ILE A 341 20.99 1.08 9.49
N ILE A 342 20.99 1.55 10.73
CA ILE A 342 21.83 2.66 11.16
C ILE A 342 23.14 2.09 11.72
N LEU A 343 24.26 2.36 11.05
CA LEU A 343 25.58 1.94 11.48
C LEU A 343 26.17 2.99 12.44
N ALA A 344 26.22 2.64 13.72
CA ALA A 344 26.65 3.51 14.83
C ALA A 344 27.77 2.87 15.69
N ALA A 345 28.58 1.96 15.11
CA ALA A 345 29.58 1.19 15.82
C ALA A 345 31.01 1.79 15.78
N GLY A 346 31.19 2.96 15.12
CA GLY A 346 32.50 3.57 14.88
C GLY A 346 33.17 4.13 16.14
N GLN A 347 34.52 4.05 16.20
CA GLN A 347 35.34 4.47 17.36
C GLN A 347 35.62 5.97 17.48
N SER A 348 35.15 6.79 16.55
CA SER A 348 35.37 8.28 16.55
C SER A 348 36.83 8.72 16.75
N LYS A 349 37.84 7.95 16.30
CA LYS A 349 39.27 8.12 16.58
C LYS A 349 39.83 9.54 16.28
N ARG A 350 39.22 10.28 15.34
CA ARG A 350 39.63 11.61 14.90
C ARG A 350 39.05 12.75 15.74
N MET A 351 38.16 12.46 16.69
CA MET A 351 37.46 13.45 17.52
C MET A 351 38.07 13.63 18.95
N LEU A 352 39.32 13.18 19.17
CA LEU A 352 40.07 13.39 20.41
C LEU A 352 39.27 13.10 21.69
N ASN A 353 38.93 11.83 21.92
CA ASN A 353 38.24 11.27 23.11
C ASN A 353 36.72 11.50 23.21
N ASP A 354 36.09 12.29 22.36
CA ASP A 354 34.63 12.46 22.38
C ASP A 354 33.96 11.51 21.38
N ASN A 355 32.88 10.81 21.81
CA ASN A 355 32.06 10.05 20.88
C ASN A 355 31.25 11.01 20.02
N LYS A 356 31.58 11.15 18.73
CA LYS A 356 30.92 12.08 17.80
C LYS A 356 29.41 11.92 17.74
N LEU A 357 28.90 10.69 17.95
CA LEU A 357 27.48 10.38 17.90
C LEU A 357 26.68 10.98 19.07
N LEU A 358 27.36 11.29 20.18
CA LEU A 358 26.79 11.92 21.38
C LEU A 358 26.86 13.45 21.35
N ILE A 359 27.52 14.04 20.37
CA ILE A 359 27.58 15.51 20.21
C ILE A 359 26.17 16.05 19.93
N LYS A 360 25.79 17.09 20.64
CA LYS A 360 24.49 17.74 20.50
C LYS A 360 24.49 18.73 19.34
N ILE A 361 23.54 18.52 18.41
CA ILE A 361 23.19 19.44 17.32
C ILE A 361 21.75 19.89 17.56
N ASN A 362 21.50 21.19 17.73
CA ASN A 362 20.17 21.73 18.01
C ASN A 362 19.43 21.01 19.16
N LYS A 363 20.10 20.85 20.31
CA LYS A 363 19.61 20.22 21.55
C LYS A 363 19.42 18.68 21.49
N LYS A 364 19.60 18.02 20.36
CA LYS A 364 19.55 16.55 20.22
C LYS A 364 20.93 16.01 19.86
N THR A 365 21.27 14.80 20.32
CA THR A 365 22.51 14.15 19.86
C THR A 365 22.45 13.85 18.37
N MET A 366 23.60 13.76 17.72
CA MET A 366 23.70 13.40 16.31
C MET A 366 22.99 12.07 16.04
N LEU A 367 23.22 11.07 16.88
CA LEU A 367 22.56 9.77 16.78
C LEU A 367 21.04 9.88 16.96
N ALA A 368 20.55 10.60 17.97
CA ALA A 368 19.10 10.79 18.18
C ALA A 368 18.44 11.50 16.99
N THR A 369 19.18 12.38 16.31
CA THR A 369 18.72 13.05 15.09
C THR A 369 18.55 12.04 13.95
N MET A 370 19.53 11.16 13.74
CA MET A 370 19.48 10.14 12.69
C MET A 370 18.39 9.09 12.97
N ILE A 371 18.25 8.66 14.22
CA ILE A 371 17.17 7.78 14.66
C ILE A 371 15.80 8.41 14.33
N THR A 372 15.57 9.66 14.74
CA THR A 372 14.30 10.36 14.46
C THR A 372 14.02 10.44 12.95
N LYS A 373 15.03 10.71 12.13
CA LYS A 373 14.87 10.80 10.67
C LYS A 373 14.60 9.44 10.04
N SER A 374 15.22 8.38 10.55
CA SER A 374 15.00 7.00 10.11
C SER A 374 13.59 6.53 10.44
N LEU A 375 13.12 6.76 11.67
CA LEU A 375 11.76 6.43 12.10
C LEU A 375 10.68 7.24 11.37
N ASN A 376 10.99 8.46 10.93
CA ASN A 376 10.09 9.30 10.14
C ASN A 376 10.14 9.00 8.63
N SER A 377 10.91 8.01 8.19
CA SER A 377 10.94 7.54 6.80
C SER A 377 9.87 6.49 6.55
N SER A 378 9.72 6.08 5.29
CA SER A 378 8.76 5.04 4.88
C SER A 378 9.27 3.61 5.03
N ALA A 379 10.40 3.39 5.70
CA ALA A 379 10.86 2.05 6.02
C ALA A 379 9.96 1.37 7.07
N ASP A 380 9.78 0.06 6.94
CA ASP A 380 8.91 -0.72 7.84
C ASP A 380 9.54 -0.92 9.22
N ASN A 381 10.87 -1.05 9.26
CA ASN A 381 11.63 -1.29 10.49
C ASN A 381 12.90 -0.48 10.53
N THR A 382 13.47 -0.33 11.73
CA THR A 382 14.80 0.28 11.94
C THR A 382 15.63 -0.57 12.86
N VAL A 383 16.82 -0.96 12.40
CA VAL A 383 17.86 -1.67 13.17
C VAL A 383 19.01 -0.71 13.43
N LEU A 384 19.43 -0.60 14.68
CA LEU A 384 20.56 0.20 15.10
C LEU A 384 21.71 -0.70 15.52
N VAL A 385 22.85 -0.57 14.82
CA VAL A 385 24.06 -1.33 15.11
C VAL A 385 25.01 -0.52 15.95
N LEU A 386 25.22 -0.90 17.19
CA LEU A 386 26.13 -0.29 18.14
C LEU A 386 27.47 -1.06 18.21
N GLY A 387 28.49 -0.43 18.74
CA GLY A 387 29.80 -1.02 18.97
C GLY A 387 30.54 -0.28 20.08
N TYR A 388 31.37 0.68 19.74
CA TYR A 388 32.10 1.46 20.73
C TYR A 388 31.15 2.23 21.67
N GLN A 389 31.35 2.09 22.99
CA GLN A 389 30.50 2.69 24.04
C GLN A 389 29.01 2.32 23.91
N SER A 390 28.71 1.09 23.51
CA SER A 390 27.33 0.62 23.34
C SER A 390 26.45 0.84 24.58
N ASP A 391 26.98 0.60 25.79
CA ASP A 391 26.24 0.71 27.05
C ASP A 391 25.77 2.15 27.31
N VAL A 392 26.69 3.13 27.12
CA VAL A 392 26.37 4.56 27.27
C VAL A 392 25.33 5.01 26.25
N ILE A 393 25.40 4.49 25.02
CA ILE A 393 24.44 4.83 23.98
C ILE A 393 23.08 4.21 24.27
N GLN A 394 23.02 2.97 24.74
CA GLN A 394 21.76 2.29 25.08
C GLN A 394 20.97 3.01 26.19
N GLU A 395 21.64 3.56 27.20
CA GLU A 395 21.01 4.35 28.26
C GLU A 395 20.34 5.63 27.73
N ILE A 396 20.85 6.19 26.63
CA ILE A 396 20.35 7.45 26.04
C ILE A 396 19.20 7.19 25.05
N ILE A 397 19.10 5.98 24.48
CA ILE A 397 18.09 5.61 23.49
C ILE A 397 16.85 5.07 24.20
N GLN A 398 15.83 5.90 24.33
CA GLN A 398 14.55 5.53 24.97
C GLN A 398 13.47 5.11 23.98
N ASP A 399 13.75 5.07 22.67
CA ASP A 399 12.76 4.80 21.64
C ASP A 399 12.50 3.29 21.50
N LYS A 400 11.26 2.87 21.77
CA LYS A 400 10.83 1.46 21.78
C LYS A 400 10.62 0.87 20.37
N ASN A 401 10.67 1.69 19.32
CA ASN A 401 10.41 1.28 17.94
C ASN A 401 11.69 0.93 17.16
N ILE A 402 12.81 0.67 17.85
CA ILE A 402 14.11 0.36 17.26
C ILE A 402 14.62 -0.98 17.77
N THR A 403 15.02 -1.83 16.85
CA THR A 403 15.80 -3.03 17.19
C THR A 403 17.27 -2.65 17.34
N THR A 404 17.81 -2.78 18.55
CA THR A 404 19.23 -2.47 18.82
C THR A 404 20.05 -3.75 18.89
N ILE A 405 21.20 -3.78 18.20
CA ILE A 405 22.15 -4.89 18.22
C ILE A 405 23.57 -4.37 18.47
N VAL A 406 24.34 -5.12 19.24
CA VAL A 406 25.74 -4.77 19.55
C VAL A 406 26.68 -5.63 18.72
N ASN A 407 27.48 -4.98 17.88
CA ASN A 407 28.60 -5.61 17.18
C ASN A 407 29.81 -5.67 18.10
N LYS A 408 30.12 -6.86 18.62
CA LYS A 408 31.32 -7.10 19.46
C LYS A 408 32.62 -6.98 18.66
N ASP A 409 32.56 -7.20 17.35
CA ASP A 409 33.69 -7.20 16.42
C ASP A 409 33.87 -5.84 15.70
N PHE A 410 33.36 -4.74 16.26
CA PHE A 410 33.38 -3.42 15.63
C PHE A 410 34.79 -2.92 15.24
N THR A 411 35.84 -3.44 15.88
CA THR A 411 37.24 -3.14 15.56
C THR A 411 37.69 -3.72 14.22
N LYS A 412 36.96 -4.72 13.66
CA LYS A 412 37.25 -5.33 12.36
C LYS A 412 36.83 -4.48 11.17
N GLY A 413 36.26 -3.27 11.40
CA GLY A 413 35.89 -2.32 10.38
C GLY A 413 34.39 -2.30 10.02
N LEU A 414 34.05 -1.50 9.01
CA LEU A 414 32.67 -1.24 8.60
C LEU A 414 31.91 -2.51 8.19
N SER A 415 32.59 -3.47 7.56
CA SER A 415 31.98 -4.71 7.09
C SER A 415 31.38 -5.54 8.23
N SER A 416 32.05 -5.61 9.39
CA SER A 416 31.54 -6.36 10.55
C SER A 416 30.24 -5.75 11.10
N SER A 417 30.14 -4.43 11.10
CA SER A 417 28.93 -3.72 11.53
C SER A 417 27.79 -3.91 10.53
N LEU A 418 28.08 -3.90 9.24
CA LEU A 418 27.11 -4.15 8.19
C LEU A 418 26.58 -5.59 8.25
N GLN A 419 27.46 -6.58 8.45
CA GLN A 419 27.08 -7.98 8.63
C GLN A 419 26.19 -8.18 9.85
N CYS A 420 26.55 -7.55 10.98
CA CYS A 420 25.74 -7.56 12.19
C CYS A 420 24.33 -7.00 11.94
N GLY A 421 24.20 -5.88 11.22
CA GLY A 421 22.94 -5.28 10.85
C GLY A 421 22.10 -6.15 9.92
N ILE A 422 22.71 -6.74 8.89
CA ILE A 422 22.02 -7.65 7.95
C ILE A 422 21.53 -8.92 8.66
N SER A 423 22.32 -9.47 9.61
CA SER A 423 21.93 -10.67 10.37
C SER A 423 20.77 -10.42 11.34
N ALA A 424 20.47 -9.16 11.66
CA ALA A 424 19.38 -8.77 12.55
C ALA A 424 18.08 -8.39 11.80
N LEU A 425 18.08 -8.48 10.47
CA LEU A 425 16.89 -8.16 9.68
C LEU A 425 15.79 -9.21 9.86
N PRO A 426 14.50 -8.78 9.79
CA PRO A 426 13.39 -9.72 9.72
C PRO A 426 13.50 -10.67 8.52
N ASP A 427 13.00 -11.91 8.69
CA ASP A 427 13.03 -12.93 7.64
C ASP A 427 12.28 -12.53 6.36
N ASP A 428 11.32 -11.65 6.46
CA ASP A 428 10.52 -11.13 5.36
C ASP A 428 11.00 -9.77 4.80
N CYS A 429 12.20 -9.33 5.18
CA CYS A 429 12.81 -8.08 4.69
C CYS A 429 13.27 -8.25 3.23
N ASP A 430 12.76 -7.43 2.30
CA ASP A 430 13.11 -7.48 0.87
C ASP A 430 14.32 -6.62 0.51
N ALA A 431 14.57 -5.55 1.25
CA ALA A 431 15.71 -4.66 1.03
C ALA A 431 16.11 -3.90 2.29
N ALA A 432 17.36 -3.47 2.37
CA ALA A 432 17.88 -2.69 3.48
C ALA A 432 18.46 -1.34 3.02
N VAL A 433 18.13 -0.26 3.74
CA VAL A 433 18.76 1.05 3.58
C VAL A 433 19.89 1.18 4.60
N ILE A 434 21.11 1.25 4.14
CA ILE A 434 22.32 1.36 4.98
C ILE A 434 22.61 2.82 5.22
N ILE A 435 22.45 3.26 6.46
CA ILE A 435 22.57 4.65 6.91
C ILE A 435 23.79 4.78 7.81
N LEU A 436 24.66 5.76 7.57
CA LEU A 436 25.75 6.09 8.45
C LEU A 436 25.27 7.08 9.52
N ALA A 437 25.54 6.79 10.78
CA ALA A 437 25.06 7.60 11.91
C ALA A 437 25.70 8.99 12.01
N ASP A 438 26.80 9.22 11.31
CA ASP A 438 27.59 10.47 11.28
C ASP A 438 27.23 11.41 10.12
N MET A 439 26.11 11.16 9.44
CA MET A 439 25.60 11.99 8.35
C MET A 439 24.31 12.73 8.72
N PRO A 440 24.33 13.66 9.70
CA PRO A 440 23.12 14.30 10.22
C PRO A 440 22.37 15.16 9.19
N GLY A 441 22.98 15.45 8.04
CA GLY A 441 22.35 16.14 6.92
C GLY A 441 21.32 15.29 6.15
N ILE A 442 21.35 13.98 6.26
CA ILE A 442 20.38 13.08 5.62
C ILE A 442 18.98 13.32 6.22
N THR A 443 17.98 13.42 5.36
CA THR A 443 16.57 13.64 5.77
C THR A 443 15.73 12.38 5.51
N SER A 444 14.58 12.25 6.19
CA SER A 444 13.63 11.19 5.88
C SER A 444 13.21 11.20 4.41
N THR A 445 13.10 12.39 3.79
CA THR A 445 12.78 12.52 2.37
C THR A 445 13.84 11.88 1.45
N VAL A 446 15.13 11.97 1.79
CA VAL A 446 16.20 11.31 1.03
C VAL A 446 16.02 9.79 1.12
N ILE A 447 15.78 9.25 2.31
CA ILE A 447 15.53 7.82 2.53
C ILE A 447 14.29 7.38 1.74
N ASP A 448 13.20 8.15 1.79
CA ASP A 448 11.96 7.88 1.07
C ASP A 448 12.15 7.88 -0.45
N ASN A 449 12.93 8.81 -0.99
CA ASN A 449 13.21 8.85 -2.43
C ASN A 449 13.93 7.57 -2.89
N MET A 450 14.81 7.02 -2.05
CA MET A 450 15.51 5.78 -2.36
C MET A 450 14.57 4.58 -2.28
N ILE A 451 13.75 4.48 -1.23
CA ILE A 451 12.76 3.43 -1.05
C ILE A 451 11.78 3.42 -2.24
N ASN A 452 11.26 4.58 -2.62
CA ASN A 452 10.33 4.71 -3.75
C ASN A 452 10.98 4.40 -5.12
N SER A 453 12.30 4.44 -5.20
CA SER A 453 13.06 4.12 -6.43
C SER A 453 13.41 2.64 -6.55
N PHE A 454 13.25 1.86 -5.48
CA PHE A 454 13.56 0.43 -5.45
C PHE A 454 12.54 -0.36 -6.29
N ASN A 455 13.04 -1.06 -7.31
CA ASN A 455 12.22 -1.91 -8.17
C ASN A 455 13.08 -3.03 -8.80
N PRO A 456 13.27 -4.16 -8.11
CA PRO A 456 14.11 -5.25 -8.59
C PRO A 456 13.60 -5.89 -9.88
N LYS A 457 12.31 -5.79 -10.20
CA LYS A 457 11.74 -6.26 -11.47
C LYS A 457 12.22 -5.45 -12.68
N LYS A 458 12.56 -4.17 -12.45
CA LYS A 458 13.18 -3.28 -13.44
C LYS A 458 14.72 -3.25 -13.34
N ASN A 459 15.29 -4.21 -12.60
CA ASN A 459 16.71 -4.31 -12.28
C ASN A 459 17.26 -3.14 -11.42
N ASN A 460 16.39 -2.36 -10.77
CA ASN A 460 16.76 -1.30 -9.82
C ASN A 460 16.88 -1.92 -8.42
N SER A 461 17.95 -2.69 -8.21
CA SER A 461 18.17 -3.49 -6.99
C SER A 461 19.22 -2.88 -6.05
N ILE A 462 19.99 -1.90 -6.53
CA ILE A 462 20.93 -1.08 -5.76
C ILE A 462 20.57 0.37 -6.02
N ILE A 463 20.14 1.10 -4.99
CA ILE A 463 19.79 2.52 -5.12
C ILE A 463 20.84 3.35 -4.41
N ILE A 464 21.41 4.32 -5.13
CA ILE A 464 22.48 5.18 -4.62
C ILE A 464 22.11 6.65 -4.86
N PRO A 465 22.07 7.50 -3.82
CA PRO A 465 21.83 8.92 -4.01
C PRO A 465 23.06 9.59 -4.63
N THR A 466 22.84 10.58 -5.49
CA THR A 466 23.92 11.34 -6.10
C THR A 466 23.71 12.84 -5.93
N PHE A 467 24.81 13.59 -5.80
CA PHE A 467 24.82 15.03 -5.89
C PHE A 467 25.97 15.47 -6.81
N ASN A 468 25.66 16.29 -7.82
CA ASN A 468 26.61 16.69 -8.86
C ASN A 468 27.36 15.48 -9.48
N LYS A 469 26.63 14.40 -9.80
CA LYS A 469 27.16 13.14 -10.35
C LYS A 469 28.11 12.37 -9.41
N LYS A 470 28.28 12.77 -8.17
CA LYS A 470 29.04 12.02 -7.17
C LYS A 470 28.09 11.15 -6.34
N ARG A 471 28.41 9.87 -6.21
CA ARG A 471 27.66 8.90 -5.41
C ARG A 471 27.87 9.15 -3.92
N GLY A 472 26.80 9.05 -3.13
CA GLY A 472 26.80 9.26 -1.69
C GLY A 472 26.10 8.17 -0.89
N ASN A 473 25.76 8.48 0.34
CA ASN A 473 24.98 7.65 1.26
C ASN A 473 23.63 8.33 1.56
N PRO A 474 22.63 7.56 2.06
CA PRO A 474 22.60 6.13 2.35
C PRO A 474 22.54 5.27 1.07
N ILE A 475 22.76 3.95 1.19
CA ILE A 475 22.66 3.02 0.07
C ILE A 475 21.55 2.03 0.37
N LEU A 476 20.65 1.79 -0.61
CA LEU A 476 19.65 0.73 -0.50
C LEU A 476 20.10 -0.50 -1.31
N LEU A 477 20.03 -1.67 -0.68
CA LEU A 477 20.41 -2.96 -1.27
C LEU A 477 19.26 -3.96 -1.18
N ASP A 478 18.99 -4.62 -2.30
CA ASP A 478 18.08 -5.76 -2.42
C ASP A 478 18.55 -6.97 -1.59
N ARG A 479 17.63 -7.73 -1.01
CA ARG A 479 17.88 -8.96 -0.26
C ARG A 479 18.79 -9.94 -0.98
N LYS A 480 18.73 -10.03 -2.29
CA LYS A 480 19.59 -10.92 -3.07
C LYS A 480 21.09 -10.72 -2.84
N PHE A 481 21.49 -9.52 -2.36
CA PHE A 481 22.89 -9.19 -2.03
C PHE A 481 23.28 -9.46 -0.56
N PHE A 482 22.34 -9.83 0.30
CA PHE A 482 22.62 -10.08 1.72
C PHE A 482 23.63 -11.24 1.92
N PRO A 483 23.54 -12.38 1.20
CA PRO A 483 24.55 -13.43 1.31
C PRO A 483 25.96 -12.97 0.93
N ASP A 484 26.08 -12.05 -0.03
CA ASP A 484 27.38 -11.52 -0.44
C ASP A 484 27.95 -10.58 0.62
N ILE A 485 27.10 -9.75 1.27
CA ILE A 485 27.50 -8.87 2.37
C ILE A 485 28.06 -9.70 3.54
N LEU A 486 27.42 -10.83 3.87
CA LEU A 486 27.86 -11.70 4.95
C LEU A 486 29.25 -12.34 4.73
N ARG A 487 29.77 -12.29 3.49
CA ARG A 487 31.10 -12.82 3.11
C ARG A 487 32.17 -11.73 2.97
N VAL A 488 31.79 -10.44 2.98
CA VAL A 488 32.75 -9.33 2.83
C VAL A 488 33.65 -9.23 4.06
N THR A 489 34.94 -8.98 3.87
CA THR A 489 35.90 -8.78 4.96
C THR A 489 36.59 -7.42 4.87
N GLY A 490 37.05 -6.89 6.02
CA GLY A 490 37.78 -5.63 6.11
C GLY A 490 36.88 -4.38 6.08
N ASP A 491 37.42 -3.23 5.67
CA ASP A 491 36.76 -1.91 5.77
C ASP A 491 36.11 -1.45 4.46
N LYS A 492 35.67 -2.41 3.61
CA LYS A 492 35.14 -2.11 2.28
C LYS A 492 33.64 -1.84 2.23
N GLY A 493 32.90 -2.26 3.27
CA GLY A 493 31.42 -2.14 3.28
C GLY A 493 30.78 -2.79 2.06
N ALA A 494 29.84 -2.11 1.42
CA ALA A 494 29.14 -2.59 0.23
C ALA A 494 29.87 -2.27 -1.11
N LYS A 495 31.06 -1.69 -1.09
CA LYS A 495 31.74 -1.18 -2.30
C LYS A 495 31.99 -2.24 -3.37
N ASP A 496 32.41 -3.43 -2.99
CA ASP A 496 32.71 -4.52 -3.94
C ASP A 496 31.41 -5.04 -4.60
N ILE A 497 30.30 -5.11 -3.85
CA ILE A 497 29.00 -5.51 -4.37
C ILE A 497 28.51 -4.50 -5.41
N ILE A 498 28.62 -3.21 -5.11
CA ILE A 498 28.27 -2.12 -6.03
C ILE A 498 29.12 -2.17 -7.31
N LYS A 499 30.43 -2.40 -7.16
CA LYS A 499 31.35 -2.48 -8.31
C LYS A 499 31.03 -3.64 -9.25
N ASN A 500 30.64 -4.79 -8.67
CA ASN A 500 30.38 -6.02 -9.44
C ASN A 500 28.96 -6.06 -10.06
N ASN A 501 28.02 -5.19 -9.60
CA ASN A 501 26.63 -5.21 -10.02
C ASN A 501 26.17 -3.91 -10.69
N LYS A 502 27.00 -3.33 -11.55
CA LYS A 502 26.76 -2.02 -12.20
C LYS A 502 25.41 -1.93 -12.93
N ASN A 503 24.94 -3.01 -13.53
CA ASN A 503 23.67 -3.05 -14.27
C ASN A 503 22.44 -3.05 -13.37
N SER A 504 22.60 -3.24 -12.07
CA SER A 504 21.50 -3.25 -11.08
C SER A 504 21.42 -1.95 -10.27
N ILE A 505 22.21 -0.94 -10.66
CA ILE A 505 22.29 0.34 -9.94
C ILE A 505 21.36 1.36 -10.57
N LEU A 506 20.53 1.98 -9.72
CA LEU A 506 19.82 3.22 -10.04
C LEU A 506 20.38 4.36 -9.22
N GLU A 507 20.85 5.39 -9.89
CA GLU A 507 21.30 6.64 -9.26
C GLU A 507 20.13 7.60 -9.09
N VAL A 508 19.96 8.15 -7.88
CA VAL A 508 18.86 9.06 -7.52
C VAL A 508 19.42 10.44 -7.21
N PRO A 509 19.31 11.42 -8.12
CA PRO A 509 19.82 12.77 -7.92
C PRO A 509 19.16 13.47 -6.73
N GLN A 510 19.96 14.08 -5.87
CA GLN A 510 19.54 14.85 -4.70
C GLN A 510 19.75 16.34 -4.92
N LYS A 511 18.97 17.18 -4.21
CA LYS A 511 18.98 18.63 -4.37
C LYS A 511 20.14 19.34 -3.62
N ASN A 512 20.75 18.66 -2.67
CA ASN A 512 21.83 19.22 -1.85
C ASN A 512 22.94 18.20 -1.60
N SER A 513 24.07 18.64 -1.06
CA SER A 513 25.27 17.84 -0.81
C SER A 513 25.19 16.94 0.43
N SER A 514 24.07 16.90 1.15
CA SER A 514 23.93 16.16 2.41
C SER A 514 24.30 14.68 2.31
N VAL A 515 24.12 14.09 1.13
CA VAL A 515 24.45 12.69 0.83
C VAL A 515 25.95 12.41 0.68
N LEU A 516 26.77 13.46 0.63
CA LEU A 516 28.23 13.38 0.49
C LEU A 516 28.98 13.77 1.77
N ASN A 517 28.28 14.34 2.75
CA ASN A 517 28.92 15.01 3.89
C ASN A 517 28.71 14.19 5.17
N ASP A 518 29.75 13.52 5.61
CA ASP A 518 29.90 12.94 6.93
C ASP A 518 30.61 13.91 7.88
N ILE A 519 30.43 13.76 9.17
CA ILE A 519 31.09 14.55 10.20
C ILE A 519 32.15 13.69 10.86
N ASP A 520 33.41 13.85 10.42
CA ASP A 520 34.55 13.09 10.91
C ASP A 520 35.48 13.91 11.82
N THR A 521 35.49 15.25 11.66
CA THR A 521 36.39 16.18 12.37
C THR A 521 35.59 17.30 13.05
N LYS A 522 36.26 18.07 13.93
CA LYS A 522 35.68 19.29 14.55
C LYS A 522 35.42 20.39 13.52
N GLU A 523 36.23 20.44 12.48
CA GLU A 523 36.08 21.34 11.35
C GLU A 523 34.78 21.01 10.56
N ASP A 524 34.53 19.73 10.26
CA ASP A 524 33.29 19.29 9.60
C ASP A 524 32.05 19.66 10.41
N LEU A 525 32.10 19.45 11.73
CA LEU A 525 31.03 19.84 12.63
C LEU A 525 30.77 21.34 12.60
N SER A 526 31.84 22.16 12.66
CA SER A 526 31.74 23.62 12.61
C SER A 526 31.15 24.12 11.30
N LEU A 527 31.54 23.51 10.18
CA LEU A 527 31.01 23.81 8.85
C LEU A 527 29.54 23.40 8.74
N TYR A 528 29.19 22.23 9.26
CA TYR A 528 27.81 21.76 9.29
C TYR A 528 26.89 22.69 10.09
N LEU A 529 27.32 23.14 11.27
CA LEU A 529 26.57 24.08 12.12
C LEU A 529 26.37 25.44 11.42
N LYS A 530 27.41 25.99 10.76
CA LYS A 530 27.31 27.26 10.01
C LYS A 530 26.29 27.20 8.86
N ASN A 531 26.15 26.04 8.23
CA ASN A 531 25.27 25.90 7.07
C ASN A 531 23.80 25.50 7.45
N ASN A 532 23.55 25.20 8.72
CA ASN A 532 22.23 24.71 9.21
C ASN A 532 21.68 25.53 10.41
N THR A 533 22.31 26.62 10.78
CA THR A 533 21.81 27.73 11.60
C THR A 533 21.28 28.83 10.72
#